data_3870bed9b2245fbf2e2ed4918fb28bad
#
_entry.id   3870bed9b2245fbf2e2ed4918fb28bad
#
_cell.length_a   1.000
_cell.length_b   1.000
_cell.length_c   1.000
_cell.angle_alpha   90.00
_cell.angle_beta   90.00
_cell.angle_gamma   90.00
#
_symmetry.space_group_name_H-M   'P 1'
#
loop_
_entity.id
_entity.type
_entity.pdbx_description
1 polymer ?
#
loop_
_entity_poly.entity_id
_entity_poly.type
_entity_poly.pdbx_seq_one_letter_code
_entity_poly.pdbx_strand_id
1 'polypeptide(L)'
;MIIWTVLTASFIAVTGFGMRKNDTLLCKEIVISVSDSLEHRFITSNQVRKLIEEGEEELQGYPVESINTMNLEVLLEKNPYVSNAEVYMNVEGKLFADVYQRKPLIRVMPSGGEGYYIDTEWRILPLSDQYTPNVLLVSGNVNFSKEKNSTGALLVDNSEDRELNELMSFTKYAADHPFWRNQIVQVYRAKNGDFEIIPRVGAHQIIFGSMQNYKEKLEQLKLLYDQGLKKYGWNRYDKINLKYSNQIICTKR
;
A
#
# COMPACT_ATOMS: atom_id res chain seq x y z
N MET A 1 -3.25 73.97 11.53
CA MET A 1 -4.33 73.21 10.84
C MET A 1 -3.84 72.57 9.49
N ILE A 2 -3.20 73.30 8.60
CA ILE A 2 -2.79 72.82 7.27
C ILE A 2 -1.80 71.62 7.33
N ILE A 3 -0.89 71.55 8.30
CA ILE A 3 0.07 70.44 8.43
C ILE A 3 -0.64 69.11 8.78
N TRP A 4 -1.65 69.15 9.59
CA TRP A 4 -2.43 67.93 9.98
C TRP A 4 -3.29 67.37 8.82
N THR A 5 -3.83 68.26 7.97
CA THR A 5 -4.58 67.86 6.80
C THR A 5 -3.70 67.23 5.72
N VAL A 6 -2.45 67.68 5.56
CA VAL A 6 -1.48 67.10 4.64
C VAL A 6 -1.00 65.73 5.12
N LEU A 7 -0.77 65.57 6.47
CA LEU A 7 -0.39 64.30 7.05
C LEU A 7 -1.51 63.24 6.93
N THR A 8 -2.76 63.63 7.20
CA THR A 8 -3.88 62.68 7.06
C THR A 8 -4.14 62.32 5.58
N ALA A 9 -4.03 63.26 4.66
CA ALA A 9 -4.14 62.99 3.22
C ALA A 9 -3.02 62.08 2.71
N SER A 10 -1.79 62.28 3.19
CA SER A 10 -0.63 61.43 2.87
C SER A 10 -0.82 60.02 3.43
N PHE A 11 -1.31 59.87 4.67
CA PHE A 11 -1.58 58.57 5.29
C PHE A 11 -2.69 57.81 4.53
N ILE A 12 -3.78 58.49 4.12
CA ILE A 12 -4.85 57.87 3.34
C ILE A 12 -4.34 57.50 1.94
N ALA A 13 -3.47 58.31 1.31
CA ALA A 13 -2.89 58.00 0.02
C ALA A 13 -1.97 56.75 0.10
N VAL A 14 -1.13 56.67 1.13
CA VAL A 14 -0.23 55.51 1.33
C VAL A 14 -0.99 54.25 1.66
N THR A 15 -2.01 54.32 2.54
CA THR A 15 -2.87 53.16 2.86
C THR A 15 -3.75 52.75 1.68
N GLY A 16 -4.28 53.72 0.89
CA GLY A 16 -5.06 53.46 -0.30
C GLY A 16 -4.23 52.88 -1.46
N PHE A 17 -2.96 53.23 -1.57
CA PHE A 17 -2.06 52.63 -2.56
C PHE A 17 -1.59 51.23 -2.18
N GLY A 18 -1.44 50.95 -0.86
CA GLY A 18 -1.12 49.63 -0.33
C GLY A 18 -2.23 48.61 -0.51
N MET A 19 -3.50 49.06 -0.54
CA MET A 19 -4.69 48.19 -0.73
C MET A 19 -5.04 47.91 -2.19
N ARG A 20 -4.40 48.55 -3.18
CA ARG A 20 -4.75 48.37 -4.60
C ARG A 20 -3.98 47.30 -5.35
N LYS A 21 -3.05 46.58 -4.73
CA LYS A 21 -2.35 45.48 -5.34
C LYS A 21 -2.81 44.11 -4.80
N ASN A 22 -4.11 43.87 -4.86
CA ASN A 22 -4.62 42.49 -4.87
C ASN A 22 -4.61 42.03 -6.36
N ASP A 23 -3.41 41.89 -6.93
CA ASP A 23 -3.27 41.04 -8.12
C ASP A 23 -3.65 39.63 -7.60
N THR A 24 -4.85 39.17 -7.93
CA THR A 24 -5.29 37.81 -7.60
C THR A 24 -4.24 36.86 -8.15
N LEU A 25 -3.50 36.21 -7.23
CA LEU A 25 -2.50 35.23 -7.62
C LEU A 25 -3.21 34.08 -8.34
N LEU A 26 -2.85 33.85 -9.58
CA LEU A 26 -3.41 32.78 -10.38
C LEU A 26 -2.56 31.52 -10.29
N CYS A 27 -3.20 30.35 -10.37
CA CYS A 27 -2.52 29.07 -10.50
C CYS A 27 -1.83 29.00 -11.87
N LYS A 28 -0.51 28.97 -11.86
CA LYS A 28 0.32 28.98 -13.09
C LYS A 28 0.68 27.58 -13.56
N GLU A 29 0.90 26.67 -12.63
CA GLU A 29 1.46 25.35 -12.91
C GLU A 29 0.99 24.35 -11.85
N ILE A 30 0.76 23.10 -12.27
CA ILE A 30 0.50 21.97 -11.39
C ILE A 30 1.72 21.05 -11.42
N VAL A 31 2.39 20.92 -10.30
CA VAL A 31 3.55 20.05 -10.09
C VAL A 31 3.11 18.81 -9.34
N ILE A 32 3.27 17.65 -9.95
CA ILE A 32 2.84 16.37 -9.38
C ILE A 32 4.05 15.51 -9.05
N SER A 33 4.14 15.09 -7.81
CA SER A 33 5.14 14.15 -7.30
C SER A 33 4.44 12.87 -6.83
N VAL A 34 4.91 11.70 -7.30
CA VAL A 34 4.40 10.40 -6.87
C VAL A 34 5.54 9.69 -6.15
N SER A 35 5.38 9.50 -4.85
CA SER A 35 6.38 8.86 -4.00
C SER A 35 6.51 7.37 -4.32
N ASP A 36 7.71 6.81 -4.11
CA ASP A 36 8.04 5.40 -4.34
C ASP A 36 7.77 4.90 -5.77
N SER A 37 7.74 5.80 -6.76
CA SER A 37 7.45 5.48 -8.16
C SER A 37 8.46 4.52 -8.82
N LEU A 38 9.62 4.32 -8.19
CA LEU A 38 10.63 3.34 -8.63
C LEU A 38 10.29 1.92 -8.13
N GLU A 39 9.70 1.79 -6.94
CA GLU A 39 9.37 0.51 -6.32
C GLU A 39 7.93 0.10 -6.57
N HIS A 40 7.00 1.07 -6.58
CA HIS A 40 5.57 0.87 -6.78
C HIS A 40 5.07 1.74 -7.93
N ARG A 41 4.35 1.13 -8.86
CA ARG A 41 3.87 1.80 -10.09
C ARG A 41 2.36 1.63 -10.28
N PHE A 42 1.61 1.73 -9.19
CA PHE A 42 0.16 1.61 -9.24
C PHE A 42 -0.51 2.82 -9.85
N ILE A 43 0.06 4.00 -9.62
CA ILE A 43 -0.43 5.26 -10.16
C ILE A 43 0.74 6.08 -10.71
N THR A 44 0.50 6.78 -11.80
CA THR A 44 1.49 7.65 -12.47
C THR A 44 1.11 9.12 -12.31
N SER A 45 2.07 10.03 -12.44
CA SER A 45 1.81 11.48 -12.41
C SER A 45 0.77 11.91 -13.45
N ASN A 46 0.73 11.26 -14.62
CA ASN A 46 -0.28 11.54 -15.63
C ASN A 46 -1.69 11.14 -15.21
N GLN A 47 -1.82 10.01 -14.48
CA GLN A 47 -3.11 9.59 -13.93
C GLN A 47 -3.57 10.50 -12.80
N VAL A 48 -2.65 10.93 -11.93
CA VAL A 48 -2.94 11.94 -10.89
C VAL A 48 -3.43 13.23 -11.53
N ARG A 49 -2.76 13.71 -12.59
CA ARG A 49 -3.19 14.90 -13.33
C ARG A 49 -4.61 14.75 -13.86
N LYS A 50 -4.94 13.62 -14.49
CA LYS A 50 -6.29 13.36 -15.00
C LYS A 50 -7.34 13.36 -13.88
N LEU A 51 -7.04 12.76 -12.73
CA LEU A 51 -7.95 12.77 -11.58
C LEU A 51 -8.23 14.19 -11.09
N ILE A 52 -7.23 15.05 -11.05
CA ILE A 52 -7.39 16.46 -10.69
C ILE A 52 -8.25 17.20 -11.72
N GLU A 53 -7.98 17.01 -13.02
CA GLU A 53 -8.71 17.64 -14.12
C GLU A 53 -10.15 17.14 -14.26
N GLU A 54 -10.44 15.89 -13.90
CA GLU A 54 -11.80 15.33 -13.85
C GLU A 54 -12.61 15.83 -12.65
N GLY A 55 -11.96 16.20 -11.58
CA GLY A 55 -12.60 16.69 -10.35
C GLY A 55 -12.90 18.18 -10.33
N GLU A 56 -12.05 18.98 -10.95
CA GLU A 56 -12.21 20.43 -11.08
C GLU A 56 -11.75 20.86 -12.48
N GLU A 57 -12.62 21.54 -13.23
CA GLU A 57 -12.29 22.05 -14.56
C GLU A 57 -11.11 23.02 -14.47
N GLU A 58 -10.08 22.73 -15.26
CA GLU A 58 -8.96 23.60 -15.60
C GLU A 58 -8.43 24.54 -14.50
N LEU A 59 -7.75 23.98 -13.48
CA LEU A 59 -7.20 24.79 -12.36
C LEU A 59 -6.17 25.84 -12.78
N GLN A 60 -5.50 25.68 -13.93
CA GLN A 60 -4.57 26.68 -14.46
C GLN A 60 -5.31 27.96 -14.85
N GLY A 61 -4.83 29.10 -14.36
CA GLY A 61 -5.45 30.39 -14.58
C GLY A 61 -6.53 30.76 -13.56
N TYR A 62 -6.93 29.85 -12.67
CA TYR A 62 -7.86 30.15 -11.59
C TYR A 62 -7.19 30.89 -10.44
N PRO A 63 -7.92 31.77 -9.73
CA PRO A 63 -7.43 32.40 -8.50
C PRO A 63 -7.05 31.36 -7.46
N VAL A 64 -5.85 31.47 -6.88
CA VAL A 64 -5.35 30.56 -5.85
C VAL A 64 -6.31 30.43 -4.67
N GLU A 65 -6.95 31.54 -4.30
CA GLU A 65 -7.92 31.60 -3.19
C GLU A 65 -9.21 30.78 -3.45
N SER A 66 -9.54 30.50 -4.72
CA SER A 66 -10.71 29.71 -5.11
C SER A 66 -10.45 28.20 -5.16
N ILE A 67 -9.17 27.78 -5.14
CA ILE A 67 -8.78 26.37 -5.21
C ILE A 67 -8.86 25.75 -3.83
N ASN A 68 -9.75 24.78 -3.66
CA ASN A 68 -9.88 24.03 -2.41
C ASN A 68 -8.94 22.82 -2.42
N THR A 69 -7.72 22.99 -1.88
CA THR A 69 -6.71 21.94 -1.84
C THR A 69 -7.16 20.71 -1.04
N MET A 70 -7.94 20.89 0.04
CA MET A 70 -8.47 19.77 0.82
C MET A 70 -9.43 18.90 0.01
N ASN A 71 -10.27 19.49 -0.86
CA ASN A 71 -11.12 18.71 -1.75
C ASN A 71 -10.32 17.90 -2.75
N LEU A 72 -9.20 18.44 -3.24
CA LEU A 72 -8.28 17.72 -4.14
C LEU A 72 -7.60 16.56 -3.42
N GLU A 73 -7.17 16.73 -2.17
CA GLU A 73 -6.61 15.64 -1.35
C GLU A 73 -7.64 14.52 -1.21
N VAL A 74 -8.87 14.84 -0.77
CA VAL A 74 -9.96 13.86 -0.65
C VAL A 74 -10.28 13.17 -1.98
N LEU A 75 -10.23 13.90 -3.09
CA LEU A 75 -10.45 13.35 -4.42
C LEU A 75 -9.36 12.32 -4.78
N LEU A 76 -8.10 12.66 -4.56
CA LEU A 76 -6.97 11.78 -4.84
C LEU A 76 -6.97 10.54 -3.95
N GLU A 77 -7.32 10.68 -2.68
CA GLU A 77 -7.40 9.58 -1.70
C GLU A 77 -8.56 8.60 -1.94
N LYS A 78 -9.56 8.97 -2.78
CA LYS A 78 -10.57 8.02 -3.25
C LYS A 78 -9.99 6.93 -4.17
N ASN A 79 -8.83 7.19 -4.78
CA ASN A 79 -8.15 6.18 -5.57
C ASN A 79 -7.61 5.08 -4.63
N PRO A 80 -7.96 3.79 -4.85
CA PRO A 80 -7.59 2.71 -3.93
C PRO A 80 -6.08 2.50 -3.78
N TYR A 81 -5.27 3.01 -4.70
CA TYR A 81 -3.81 2.89 -4.65
C TYR A 81 -3.11 4.05 -3.94
N VAL A 82 -3.86 5.08 -3.56
CA VAL A 82 -3.32 6.24 -2.83
C VAL A 82 -3.49 6.02 -1.34
N SER A 83 -2.39 6.16 -0.59
CA SER A 83 -2.42 6.10 0.88
C SER A 83 -2.67 7.46 1.50
N ASN A 84 -2.08 8.50 0.93
CA ASN A 84 -2.18 9.88 1.37
C ASN A 84 -1.90 10.81 0.18
N ALA A 85 -2.51 11.97 0.16
CA ALA A 85 -2.21 13.04 -0.78
C ALA A 85 -2.07 14.36 -0.03
N GLU A 86 -1.04 15.12 -0.34
CA GLU A 86 -0.80 16.44 0.19
C GLU A 86 -0.84 17.44 -0.95
N VAL A 87 -1.81 18.37 -0.91
CA VAL A 87 -2.00 19.38 -1.94
C VAL A 87 -1.84 20.76 -1.34
N TYR A 88 -0.91 21.53 -1.86
CA TYR A 88 -0.64 22.88 -1.36
C TYR A 88 -0.20 23.85 -2.47
N MET A 89 -0.38 25.13 -2.20
CA MET A 89 0.03 26.22 -3.10
C MET A 89 1.27 26.92 -2.55
N ASN A 90 2.17 27.30 -3.43
CA ASN A 90 3.26 28.19 -3.05
C ASN A 90 2.94 29.67 -3.36
N VAL A 91 3.80 30.56 -2.88
CA VAL A 91 3.66 32.02 -3.06
C VAL A 91 3.84 32.48 -4.50
N GLU A 92 4.32 31.61 -5.39
CA GLU A 92 4.52 31.89 -6.82
C GLU A 92 3.30 31.51 -7.67
N GLY A 93 2.27 30.87 -7.07
CA GLY A 93 1.07 30.37 -7.74
C GLY A 93 1.25 28.99 -8.37
N LYS A 94 2.14 28.15 -7.84
CA LYS A 94 2.27 26.74 -8.24
C LYS A 94 1.51 25.86 -7.28
N LEU A 95 0.68 24.96 -7.82
CA LEU A 95 0.00 23.91 -7.08
C LEU A 95 0.90 22.68 -7.05
N PHE A 96 1.22 22.21 -5.86
CA PHE A 96 1.95 20.97 -5.64
C PHE A 96 0.96 19.90 -5.19
N ALA A 97 1.08 18.69 -5.76
CA ALA A 97 0.34 17.52 -5.37
C ALA A 97 1.34 16.37 -5.12
N ASP A 98 1.63 16.12 -3.85
CA ASP A 98 2.51 15.04 -3.42
C ASP A 98 1.64 13.82 -3.06
N VAL A 99 1.73 12.77 -3.87
CA VAL A 99 0.89 11.57 -3.77
C VAL A 99 1.72 10.40 -3.27
N TYR A 100 1.27 9.77 -2.20
CA TYR A 100 1.89 8.60 -1.58
C TYR A 100 1.12 7.34 -1.98
N GLN A 101 1.82 6.35 -2.53
CA GLN A 101 1.21 5.10 -2.95
C GLN A 101 1.09 4.12 -1.78
N ARG A 102 0.06 3.25 -1.81
CA ARG A 102 -0.07 2.13 -0.89
C ARG A 102 0.96 1.05 -1.18
N LYS A 103 1.40 0.39 -0.12
CA LYS A 103 2.39 -0.69 -0.17
C LYS A 103 1.69 -2.01 0.14
N PRO A 104 1.36 -2.82 -0.87
CA PRO A 104 0.73 -4.11 -0.63
C PRO A 104 1.69 -5.05 0.11
N LEU A 105 1.14 -5.83 1.03
CA LEU A 105 1.87 -6.86 1.78
C LEU A 105 1.70 -8.24 1.16
N ILE A 106 0.49 -8.55 0.72
CA ILE A 106 0.14 -9.84 0.11
C ILE A 106 -0.75 -9.65 -1.12
N ARG A 107 -0.67 -10.61 -2.03
CA ARG A 107 -1.63 -10.83 -3.10
C ARG A 107 -2.52 -12.00 -2.75
N VAL A 108 -3.83 -11.81 -2.71
CA VAL A 108 -4.81 -12.85 -2.41
C VAL A 108 -5.46 -13.33 -3.71
N MET A 109 -5.46 -14.65 -3.92
CA MET A 109 -6.08 -15.32 -5.06
C MET A 109 -6.99 -16.43 -4.54
N PRO A 110 -8.25 -16.12 -4.17
CA PRO A 110 -9.18 -17.11 -3.64
C PRO A 110 -9.61 -18.10 -4.73
N SER A 111 -9.97 -19.33 -4.34
CA SER A 111 -10.43 -20.37 -5.27
C SER A 111 -11.75 -20.05 -5.98
N GLY A 112 -12.52 -19.10 -5.47
CA GLY A 112 -13.79 -18.67 -6.05
C GLY A 112 -13.99 -17.17 -5.92
N GLY A 113 -13.40 -16.40 -6.83
CA GLY A 113 -13.53 -14.94 -6.82
C GLY A 113 -12.36 -14.23 -7.47
N GLU A 114 -12.48 -12.92 -7.53
CA GLU A 114 -11.42 -12.07 -8.07
C GLU A 114 -10.29 -11.91 -7.06
N GLY A 115 -9.05 -11.86 -7.56
CA GLY A 115 -7.87 -11.58 -6.77
C GLY A 115 -7.80 -10.11 -6.35
N TYR A 116 -7.07 -9.85 -5.28
CA TYR A 116 -6.85 -8.51 -4.76
C TYR A 116 -5.55 -8.47 -3.94
N TYR A 117 -5.11 -7.26 -3.58
CA TYR A 117 -4.02 -7.09 -2.62
C TYR A 117 -4.56 -6.67 -1.26
N ILE A 118 -3.80 -6.96 -0.21
CA ILE A 118 -4.00 -6.42 1.15
C ILE A 118 -2.70 -5.70 1.54
N ASP A 119 -2.81 -4.46 2.02
CA ASP A 119 -1.69 -3.70 2.54
C ASP A 119 -1.48 -3.91 4.07
N THR A 120 -0.47 -3.25 4.63
CA THR A 120 -0.16 -3.32 6.06
C THR A 120 -1.21 -2.68 6.96
N GLU A 121 -2.12 -1.89 6.39
CA GLU A 121 -3.24 -1.23 7.07
C GLU A 121 -4.56 -1.98 6.89
N TRP A 122 -4.51 -3.23 6.41
CA TRP A 122 -5.68 -4.08 6.12
C TRP A 122 -6.58 -3.55 5.01
N ARG A 123 -6.12 -2.61 4.21
CA ARG A 123 -6.87 -2.11 3.07
C ARG A 123 -6.78 -3.07 1.90
N ILE A 124 -7.91 -3.23 1.22
CA ILE A 124 -8.02 -4.05 0.02
C ILE A 124 -7.80 -3.15 -1.19
N LEU A 125 -6.83 -3.53 -2.02
CA LEU A 125 -6.56 -2.89 -3.29
C LEU A 125 -6.93 -3.85 -4.41
N PRO A 126 -7.59 -3.38 -5.49
CA PRO A 126 -7.84 -4.22 -6.67
C PRO A 126 -6.53 -4.63 -7.33
N LEU A 127 -6.57 -5.64 -8.20
CA LEU A 127 -5.45 -5.96 -9.07
C LEU A 127 -5.28 -4.83 -10.09
N SER A 128 -4.03 -4.52 -10.42
CA SER A 128 -3.69 -3.52 -11.43
C SER A 128 -3.24 -4.21 -12.72
N ASP A 129 -3.74 -3.74 -13.86
CA ASP A 129 -3.30 -4.20 -15.18
C ASP A 129 -1.92 -3.64 -15.56
N GLN A 130 -1.50 -2.56 -14.88
CA GLN A 130 -0.25 -1.86 -15.21
C GLN A 130 0.94 -2.32 -14.38
N TYR A 131 0.68 -2.83 -13.16
CA TYR A 131 1.74 -3.17 -12.23
C TYR A 131 1.39 -4.36 -11.34
N THR A 132 2.33 -5.28 -11.21
CA THR A 132 2.24 -6.43 -10.30
C THR A 132 3.40 -6.38 -9.31
N PRO A 133 3.16 -6.03 -8.04
CA PRO A 133 4.20 -6.02 -7.02
C PRO A 133 4.68 -7.42 -6.69
N ASN A 134 5.97 -7.54 -6.34
CA ASN A 134 6.57 -8.80 -5.91
C ASN A 134 6.29 -9.01 -4.42
N VAL A 135 5.09 -9.46 -4.09
CA VAL A 135 4.62 -9.76 -2.74
C VAL A 135 4.23 -11.22 -2.61
N LEU A 136 4.12 -11.71 -1.37
CA LEU A 136 3.74 -13.07 -1.09
C LEU A 136 2.33 -13.37 -1.63
N LEU A 137 2.19 -14.48 -2.37
CA LEU A 137 0.92 -14.96 -2.86
C LEU A 137 0.21 -15.80 -1.78
N VAL A 138 -1.01 -15.43 -1.44
CA VAL A 138 -1.92 -16.22 -0.60
C VAL A 138 -3.06 -16.72 -1.48
N SER A 139 -3.30 -18.01 -1.52
CA SER A 139 -4.28 -18.59 -2.43
C SER A 139 -5.05 -19.78 -1.82
N GLY A 140 -6.01 -20.32 -2.56
CA GLY A 140 -6.78 -21.47 -2.16
C GLY A 140 -8.09 -21.10 -1.47
N ASN A 141 -8.46 -21.86 -0.42
CA ASN A 141 -9.73 -21.67 0.29
C ASN A 141 -9.63 -20.51 1.31
N VAL A 142 -9.25 -19.33 0.81
CA VAL A 142 -9.18 -18.09 1.58
C VAL A 142 -10.39 -17.22 1.26
N ASN A 143 -11.10 -16.81 2.30
CA ASN A 143 -12.25 -15.91 2.17
C ASN A 143 -12.23 -14.96 3.36
N PHE A 144 -11.68 -13.76 3.13
CA PHE A 144 -11.61 -12.74 4.17
C PHE A 144 -12.87 -11.89 4.12
N SER A 145 -13.48 -11.66 5.28
CA SER A 145 -14.59 -10.73 5.42
C SER A 145 -14.15 -9.33 4.99
N LYS A 146 -15.03 -8.65 4.25
CA LYS A 146 -14.75 -7.33 3.70
C LYS A 146 -15.78 -6.34 4.23
N GLU A 147 -15.31 -5.22 4.74
CA GLU A 147 -16.17 -4.12 5.18
C GLU A 147 -15.76 -2.81 4.50
N LYS A 148 -16.67 -1.85 4.47
CA LYS A 148 -16.38 -0.49 4.02
C LYS A 148 -16.23 0.40 5.22
N ASN A 149 -15.12 1.16 5.27
CA ASN A 149 -14.97 2.21 6.27
C ASN A 149 -15.85 3.44 5.93
N SER A 150 -15.81 4.46 6.79
CA SER A 150 -16.54 5.72 6.63
C SER A 150 -16.22 6.47 5.33
N THR A 151 -15.05 6.26 4.75
CA THR A 151 -14.63 6.86 3.47
C THR A 151 -14.97 5.98 2.26
N GLY A 152 -15.60 4.82 2.47
CA GLY A 152 -15.97 3.87 1.41
C GLY A 152 -14.83 2.94 0.96
N ALA A 153 -13.64 3.04 1.56
CA ALA A 153 -12.54 2.14 1.27
C ALA A 153 -12.84 0.73 1.80
N LEU A 154 -12.47 -0.28 1.01
CA LEU A 154 -12.61 -1.68 1.42
C LEU A 154 -11.50 -2.06 2.40
N LEU A 155 -11.90 -2.59 3.55
CA LEU A 155 -11.02 -3.13 4.57
C LEU A 155 -11.30 -4.63 4.73
N VAL A 156 -10.29 -5.34 5.23
CA VAL A 156 -10.50 -6.69 5.75
C VAL A 156 -10.97 -6.56 7.19
N ASP A 157 -12.13 -7.14 7.50
CA ASP A 157 -12.56 -7.28 8.89
C ASP A 157 -11.66 -8.30 9.60
N ASN A 158 -10.83 -7.79 10.51
CA ASN A 158 -9.86 -8.58 11.27
C ASN A 158 -10.21 -8.70 12.75
N SER A 159 -11.35 -8.14 13.17
CA SER A 159 -11.68 -7.95 14.58
C SER A 159 -11.84 -9.27 15.34
N GLU A 160 -12.31 -10.33 14.68
CA GLU A 160 -12.59 -11.63 15.29
C GLU A 160 -11.85 -12.81 14.64
N ASP A 161 -11.24 -12.62 13.45
CA ASP A 161 -10.56 -13.71 12.73
C ASP A 161 -9.12 -13.88 13.20
N ARG A 162 -8.94 -14.72 14.21
CA ARG A 162 -7.62 -15.05 14.75
C ARG A 162 -6.69 -15.67 13.70
N GLU A 163 -7.21 -16.54 12.84
CA GLU A 163 -6.42 -17.23 11.82
C GLU A 163 -5.88 -16.24 10.78
N LEU A 164 -6.70 -15.28 10.39
CA LEU A 164 -6.30 -14.20 9.50
C LEU A 164 -5.21 -13.33 10.14
N ASN A 165 -5.37 -12.96 11.41
CA ASN A 165 -4.38 -12.17 12.13
C ASN A 165 -3.03 -12.91 12.24
N GLU A 166 -3.07 -14.23 12.47
CA GLU A 166 -1.87 -15.06 12.48
C GLU A 166 -1.22 -15.16 11.09
N LEU A 167 -2.02 -15.32 10.03
CA LEU A 167 -1.53 -15.31 8.64
C LEU A 167 -0.88 -13.98 8.28
N MET A 168 -1.50 -12.85 8.61
CA MET A 168 -0.93 -11.54 8.31
C MET A 168 0.36 -11.29 9.12
N SER A 169 0.41 -11.73 10.36
CA SER A 169 1.62 -11.66 11.18
C SER A 169 2.75 -12.52 10.60
N PHE A 170 2.43 -13.72 10.11
CA PHE A 170 3.35 -14.58 9.39
C PHE A 170 3.85 -13.92 8.11
N THR A 171 2.95 -13.36 7.29
CA THR A 171 3.32 -12.76 6.00
C THR A 171 4.21 -11.53 6.19
N LYS A 172 3.91 -10.69 7.19
CA LYS A 172 4.75 -9.56 7.55
C LYS A 172 6.14 -10.03 8.01
N TYR A 173 6.19 -11.00 8.90
CA TYR A 173 7.47 -11.59 9.34
C TYR A 173 8.27 -12.16 8.18
N ALA A 174 7.62 -12.90 7.27
CA ALA A 174 8.28 -13.48 6.10
C ALA A 174 8.80 -12.41 5.13
N ALA A 175 8.05 -11.33 4.92
CA ALA A 175 8.43 -10.21 4.06
C ALA A 175 9.64 -9.42 4.62
N ASP A 176 9.66 -9.22 5.95
CA ASP A 176 10.74 -8.47 6.61
C ASP A 176 12.01 -9.32 6.82
N HIS A 177 11.87 -10.66 6.81
CA HIS A 177 13.00 -11.55 7.11
C HIS A 177 13.91 -11.76 5.88
N PRO A 178 15.24 -11.48 5.95
CA PRO A 178 16.13 -11.48 4.80
C PRO A 178 16.24 -12.84 4.08
N PHE A 179 16.03 -13.95 4.78
CA PHE A 179 16.02 -15.28 4.19
C PHE A 179 14.63 -15.64 3.65
N TRP A 180 13.56 -15.51 4.45
CA TRP A 180 12.24 -16.01 4.11
C TRP A 180 11.55 -15.23 2.98
N ARG A 181 11.76 -13.92 2.88
CA ARG A 181 11.22 -13.11 1.78
C ARG A 181 11.63 -13.60 0.38
N ASN A 182 12.78 -14.29 0.29
CA ASN A 182 13.28 -14.84 -0.94
C ASN A 182 12.97 -16.33 -1.12
N GLN A 183 12.57 -17.03 -0.04
CA GLN A 183 12.33 -18.46 -0.05
C GLN A 183 10.85 -18.84 -0.16
N ILE A 184 9.95 -18.04 0.39
CA ILE A 184 8.51 -18.31 0.37
C ILE A 184 7.88 -17.56 -0.80
N VAL A 185 7.28 -18.31 -1.73
CA VAL A 185 6.62 -17.73 -2.92
C VAL A 185 5.12 -17.66 -2.73
N GLN A 186 4.55 -18.72 -2.13
CA GLN A 186 3.12 -18.86 -1.99
C GLN A 186 2.76 -19.56 -0.68
N VAL A 187 1.66 -19.11 -0.10
CA VAL A 187 0.92 -19.78 0.97
C VAL A 187 -0.41 -20.22 0.39
N TYR A 188 -0.67 -21.51 0.39
CA TYR A 188 -1.91 -22.09 -0.08
C TYR A 188 -2.74 -22.57 1.11
N ARG A 189 -4.00 -22.18 1.19
CA ARG A 189 -4.93 -22.73 2.19
C ARG A 189 -5.75 -23.85 1.58
N ALA A 190 -5.53 -25.05 2.08
CA ALA A 190 -6.25 -26.25 1.65
C ALA A 190 -7.71 -26.25 2.15
N LYS A 191 -8.54 -27.12 1.57
CA LYS A 191 -9.97 -27.24 1.96
C LYS A 191 -10.18 -27.69 3.40
N ASN A 192 -9.21 -28.43 3.97
CA ASN A 192 -9.22 -28.87 5.37
C ASN A 192 -8.78 -27.77 6.36
N GLY A 193 -8.46 -26.57 5.90
CA GLY A 193 -8.01 -25.44 6.70
C GLY A 193 -6.50 -25.37 6.93
N ASP A 194 -5.74 -26.40 6.58
CA ASP A 194 -4.28 -26.38 6.70
C ASP A 194 -3.65 -25.41 5.71
N PHE A 195 -2.59 -24.73 6.13
CA PHE A 195 -1.74 -23.97 5.25
C PHE A 195 -0.59 -24.83 4.72
N GLU A 196 -0.28 -24.60 3.46
CA GLU A 196 0.83 -25.22 2.75
C GLU A 196 1.71 -24.10 2.18
N ILE A 197 3.02 -24.25 2.34
CA ILE A 197 3.98 -23.25 1.84
C ILE A 197 4.68 -23.83 0.61
N ILE A 198 4.75 -23.04 -0.44
CA ILE A 198 5.47 -23.36 -1.66
C ILE A 198 6.77 -22.55 -1.65
N PRO A 199 7.92 -23.23 -1.51
CA PRO A 199 9.21 -22.57 -1.51
C PRO A 199 9.68 -22.24 -2.94
N ARG A 200 10.58 -21.28 -3.06
CA ARG A 200 11.23 -20.92 -4.33
C ARG A 200 12.23 -21.99 -4.78
N VAL A 201 12.91 -22.62 -3.83
CA VAL A 201 13.96 -23.59 -4.08
C VAL A 201 13.54 -24.95 -3.55
N GLY A 202 13.76 -25.98 -4.38
CA GLY A 202 13.34 -27.34 -4.08
C GLY A 202 11.95 -27.65 -4.64
N ALA A 203 11.71 -28.93 -4.92
CA ALA A 203 10.44 -29.39 -5.48
C ALA A 203 9.56 -30.06 -4.41
N HIS A 204 9.72 -29.66 -3.15
CA HIS A 204 8.96 -30.17 -2.02
C HIS A 204 7.86 -29.22 -1.60
N GLN A 205 6.76 -29.77 -1.14
CA GLN A 205 5.65 -29.04 -0.56
C GLN A 205 5.82 -29.03 0.98
N ILE A 206 5.61 -27.86 1.60
CA ILE A 206 5.69 -27.73 3.06
C ILE A 206 4.28 -27.70 3.62
N ILE A 207 3.88 -28.78 4.33
CA ILE A 207 2.62 -28.83 5.07
C ILE A 207 2.84 -28.10 6.39
N PHE A 208 2.37 -26.87 6.46
CA PHE A 208 2.60 -25.98 7.60
C PHE A 208 1.54 -26.15 8.72
N GLY A 209 0.32 -26.51 8.33
CA GLY A 209 -0.83 -26.61 9.25
C GLY A 209 -1.37 -25.24 9.61
N SER A 210 -1.60 -24.95 10.88
CA SER A 210 -2.01 -23.62 11.35
C SER A 210 -0.84 -22.63 11.31
N MET A 211 -1.14 -21.32 11.32
CA MET A 211 -0.12 -20.27 11.41
C MET A 211 0.35 -20.03 12.86
N GLN A 212 -0.18 -20.74 13.84
CA GLN A 212 0.31 -20.68 15.21
C GLN A 212 1.77 -21.11 15.31
N ASN A 213 2.53 -20.44 16.17
CA ASN A 213 3.95 -20.71 16.41
C ASN A 213 4.80 -20.73 15.12
N TYR A 214 4.41 -19.88 14.15
CA TYR A 214 5.06 -19.86 12.83
C TYR A 214 6.57 -19.58 12.90
N LYS A 215 7.03 -18.80 13.88
CA LYS A 215 8.47 -18.50 14.05
C LYS A 215 9.26 -19.77 14.35
N GLU A 216 8.79 -20.55 15.32
CA GLU A 216 9.43 -21.82 15.69
C GLU A 216 9.44 -22.83 14.54
N LYS A 217 8.31 -22.95 13.82
CA LYS A 217 8.22 -23.80 12.62
C LYS A 217 9.20 -23.37 11.53
N LEU A 218 9.34 -22.06 11.29
CA LEU A 218 10.28 -21.54 10.32
C LEU A 218 11.75 -21.75 10.76
N GLU A 219 12.05 -21.62 12.04
CA GLU A 219 13.38 -21.94 12.57
C GLU A 219 13.73 -23.42 12.39
N GLN A 220 12.81 -24.34 12.70
CA GLN A 220 12.97 -25.76 12.46
C GLN A 220 13.17 -26.06 10.97
N LEU A 221 12.39 -25.42 10.10
CA LEU A 221 12.54 -25.58 8.65
C LEU A 221 13.90 -25.07 8.18
N LYS A 222 14.36 -23.94 8.70
CA LYS A 222 15.66 -23.38 8.38
C LYS A 222 16.78 -24.33 8.79
N LEU A 223 16.69 -24.92 9.96
CA LEU A 223 17.64 -25.92 10.45
C LEU A 223 17.68 -27.15 9.53
N LEU A 224 16.51 -27.64 9.08
CA LEU A 224 16.41 -28.74 8.11
C LEU A 224 17.08 -28.34 6.77
N TYR A 225 16.85 -27.12 6.31
CA TYR A 225 17.50 -26.62 5.09
C TYR A 225 19.01 -26.57 5.20
N ASP A 226 19.51 -26.02 6.31
CA ASP A 226 20.94 -25.83 6.52
C ASP A 226 21.70 -27.13 6.79
N GLN A 227 21.15 -28.06 7.57
CA GLN A 227 21.82 -29.27 7.99
C GLN A 227 21.37 -30.52 7.23
N GLY A 228 20.12 -30.55 6.75
CA GLY A 228 19.55 -31.72 6.06
C GLY A 228 19.66 -31.60 4.55
N LEU A 229 18.94 -30.66 3.94
CA LEU A 229 18.80 -30.61 2.49
C LEU A 229 20.10 -30.22 1.77
N LYS A 230 20.94 -29.38 2.36
CA LYS A 230 22.29 -29.12 1.82
C LYS A 230 23.15 -30.36 1.73
N LYS A 231 22.99 -31.28 2.70
CA LYS A 231 23.80 -32.51 2.77
C LYS A 231 23.21 -33.65 1.92
N TYR A 232 21.89 -33.81 1.93
CA TYR A 232 21.22 -34.96 1.33
C TYR A 232 20.53 -34.67 -0.01
N GLY A 233 20.50 -33.40 -0.44
CA GLY A 233 19.91 -32.93 -1.70
C GLY A 233 18.50 -32.35 -1.53
N TRP A 234 18.24 -31.28 -2.27
CA TRP A 234 16.98 -30.52 -2.23
C TRP A 234 15.79 -31.27 -2.82
N ASN A 235 16.02 -32.23 -3.70
CA ASN A 235 14.99 -32.99 -4.41
C ASN A 235 14.70 -34.37 -3.77
N ARG A 236 15.25 -34.63 -2.59
CA ARG A 236 15.09 -35.94 -1.92
C ARG A 236 13.69 -36.17 -1.37
N TYR A 237 13.03 -35.09 -0.95
CA TYR A 237 11.72 -35.15 -0.31
C TYR A 237 10.67 -34.54 -1.21
N ASP A 238 9.46 -35.13 -1.18
CA ASP A 238 8.27 -34.63 -1.83
C ASP A 238 7.49 -33.70 -0.88
N LYS A 239 7.40 -34.08 0.41
CA LYS A 239 6.69 -33.32 1.43
C LYS A 239 7.52 -33.16 2.70
N ILE A 240 7.41 -31.97 3.30
CA ILE A 240 7.97 -31.62 4.61
C ILE A 240 6.80 -31.18 5.47
N ASN A 241 6.49 -31.94 6.54
CA ASN A 241 5.37 -31.67 7.41
C ASN A 241 5.83 -31.08 8.73
N LEU A 242 5.35 -29.86 9.03
CA LEU A 242 5.65 -29.05 10.22
C LEU A 242 4.44 -28.90 11.16
N LYS A 243 3.37 -29.70 10.98
CA LYS A 243 2.17 -29.61 11.82
C LYS A 243 2.41 -30.02 13.27
N TYR A 244 3.37 -30.89 13.49
CA TYR A 244 3.60 -31.50 14.80
C TYR A 244 4.71 -30.75 15.54
N SER A 245 4.46 -30.47 16.82
CA SER A 245 5.46 -29.85 17.68
C SER A 245 6.69 -30.73 17.82
N ASN A 246 7.87 -30.14 17.79
CA ASN A 246 9.17 -30.79 18.04
C ASN A 246 9.59 -31.90 17.07
N GLN A 247 8.94 -32.04 15.92
CA GLN A 247 9.34 -33.01 14.90
C GLN A 247 9.02 -32.54 13.49
N ILE A 248 9.90 -32.88 12.55
CA ILE A 248 9.68 -32.68 11.13
C ILE A 248 9.53 -34.04 10.46
N ILE A 249 8.42 -34.29 9.80
CA ILE A 249 8.17 -35.52 9.06
C ILE A 249 8.42 -35.26 7.57
N CYS A 250 9.38 -35.95 7.01
CA CYS A 250 9.73 -35.84 5.60
C CYS A 250 9.31 -37.08 4.82
N THR A 251 8.49 -36.91 3.79
CA THR A 251 8.12 -37.97 2.85
C THR A 251 9.10 -37.96 1.69
N LYS A 252 9.77 -39.09 1.44
CA LYS A 252 10.66 -39.27 0.30
C LYS A 252 9.85 -39.31 -1.01
N ARG A 253 10.50 -38.92 -2.09
CA ARG A 253 10.01 -39.18 -3.45
C ARG A 253 10.09 -40.63 -3.81
#